data_1e4abd1f1452b67e5eb4e1da0c3ceee2
#
_entry.id   1e4abd1f1452b67e5eb4e1da0c3ceee2
#
_cell.length_a   1.000
_cell.length_b   1.000
_cell.length_c   1.000
_cell.angle_alpha   90.00
_cell.angle_beta   90.00
_cell.angle_gamma   90.00
#
_symmetry.space_group_name_H-M   'P 1'
#
loop_
_entity.id
_entity.type
_entity.pdbx_description
1 polymer ?
#
loop_
_entity_poly.entity_id
_entity_poly.type
_entity_poly.pdbx_seq_one_letter_code
_entity_poly.pdbx_strand_id
1 'polypeptide(L)'
;MMVAFFGGRIAMKLEIPRFDKAKILVVGDVMLDRYWYGGTSRISPEAPVAVVRVQNTKDSPGGAGNVALNLAALGAAASLVGLVGDDPSGRELETSLNSAGVFCDFLRVPGKPTITKLRVISRHQQLIRLDFEEMFSREDAGGLVAKVSALLQNMDAVILSDYNKGALLEVQALIKVARAAGVPVLVDPKGGDFSIYRGATLLKPNLHEFEAIVGECKTEDELVHKGQQLLRDLDLQALLITRGEHGMSLIRDNAPEQHFPARARDVFDVTGAGDTVISVVAACMGAGLLLPESVALANIAAGLVVAKLGTAAISGPELRREVQRDGGSDRGIMSVEQLQLAVADARAHGETIVFTNGCFDIIHAGHVGYLKEAKKQGDRLIVAINDDASVTRLKGKGRPINSIDRRMAVVSGLESVDWVVSFAEDTPENLLRELKPDLLIKGGDYGIGGVVGSDFVQSYGGKVKVLAFLDNCSTSAIVNKIQDTAGNK
;
A
#
# COMPACT_ATOMS: atom_id res chain seq x y z
N MET A 1 30.35 -1.72 -5.10
CA MET A 1 29.68 -2.68 -4.22
C MET A 1 30.49 -2.81 -2.93
N MET A 2 30.18 -2.01 -1.93
CA MET A 2 30.91 -1.96 -0.66
C MET A 2 29.93 -2.34 0.45
N VAL A 3 30.06 -3.55 0.98
CA VAL A 3 29.26 -4.08 2.06
C VAL A 3 29.93 -3.65 3.37
N ALA A 4 29.31 -2.72 4.09
CA ALA A 4 29.75 -2.36 5.44
C ALA A 4 29.01 -3.21 6.45
N PHE A 5 29.72 -4.09 7.13
CA PHE A 5 29.23 -4.86 8.28
C PHE A 5 29.30 -3.96 9.54
N PHE A 6 28.15 -3.53 10.05
CA PHE A 6 28.00 -3.04 11.41
C PHE A 6 26.81 -3.76 12.06
N GLY A 7 27.12 -4.62 13.03
CA GLY A 7 26.18 -5.13 14.03
C GLY A 7 24.91 -5.78 13.49
N GLY A 8 24.99 -6.90 12.77
CA GLY A 8 23.86 -7.85 12.56
C GLY A 8 22.61 -7.36 11.80
N ARG A 9 22.57 -6.12 11.31
CA ARG A 9 21.51 -5.61 10.43
C ARG A 9 22.10 -5.29 9.06
N ILE A 10 21.74 -6.05 8.05
CA ILE A 10 21.99 -5.70 6.65
C ILE A 10 21.11 -4.47 6.37
N ALA A 11 21.70 -3.28 6.31
CA ALA A 11 21.01 -2.10 5.81
C ALA A 11 20.89 -2.25 4.28
N MET A 12 19.86 -2.98 3.83
CA MET A 12 19.48 -3.02 2.41
C MET A 12 18.87 -1.66 2.05
N LYS A 13 19.47 -0.94 1.13
CA LYS A 13 18.84 0.24 0.52
C LYS A 13 17.70 -0.31 -0.35
N LEU A 14 16.48 -0.24 0.14
CA LEU A 14 15.30 -0.68 -0.59
C LEU A 14 14.93 0.38 -1.62
N GLU A 15 14.88 -0.02 -2.88
CA GLU A 15 14.38 0.80 -3.98
C GLU A 15 13.02 0.26 -4.43
N ILE A 16 12.05 1.14 -4.58
CA ILE A 16 10.73 0.77 -5.08
C ILE A 16 10.81 0.62 -6.61
N PRO A 17 10.47 -0.55 -7.15
CA PRO A 17 10.52 -0.76 -8.59
C PRO A 17 9.35 -0.09 -9.30
N ARG A 18 9.43 -0.03 -10.62
CA ARG A 18 8.33 0.36 -11.49
C ARG A 18 7.40 -0.83 -11.68
N PHE A 19 6.34 -0.90 -10.88
CA PHE A 19 5.36 -1.98 -10.93
C PHE A 19 4.58 -2.05 -12.25
N ASP A 20 4.44 -0.95 -12.99
CA ASP A 20 3.78 -0.90 -14.31
C ASP A 20 4.43 -1.79 -15.38
N LYS A 21 5.65 -2.29 -15.12
CA LYS A 21 6.31 -3.25 -15.99
C LYS A 21 6.01 -4.70 -15.64
N ALA A 22 5.51 -4.97 -14.44
CA ALA A 22 5.24 -6.32 -13.97
C ALA A 22 3.88 -6.83 -14.50
N LYS A 23 3.88 -8.03 -15.07
CA LYS A 23 2.70 -8.72 -15.59
C LYS A 23 2.50 -10.01 -14.80
N ILE A 24 1.49 -10.04 -13.95
CA ILE A 24 1.27 -11.14 -13.02
C ILE A 24 -0.06 -11.85 -13.33
N LEU A 25 0.03 -13.17 -13.46
CA LEU A 25 -1.14 -14.03 -13.59
C LEU A 25 -1.51 -14.57 -12.22
N VAL A 26 -2.74 -14.34 -11.79
CA VAL A 26 -3.32 -14.95 -10.59
C VAL A 26 -4.25 -16.07 -11.03
N VAL A 27 -4.08 -17.24 -10.44
CA VAL A 27 -4.93 -18.40 -10.66
C VAL A 27 -5.38 -18.94 -9.31
N GLY A 28 -6.66 -19.14 -9.09
CA GLY A 28 -7.11 -19.65 -7.80
C GLY A 28 -8.60 -19.52 -7.52
N ASP A 29 -8.93 -19.70 -6.25
CA ASP A 29 -10.29 -19.65 -5.75
C ASP A 29 -10.76 -18.21 -5.62
N VAL A 30 -11.69 -17.83 -6.48
CA VAL A 30 -12.30 -16.49 -6.53
C VAL A 30 -13.55 -16.49 -5.69
N MET A 31 -13.75 -15.47 -4.86
CA MET A 31 -14.93 -15.35 -4.02
C MET A 31 -15.38 -13.90 -3.84
N LEU A 32 -16.63 -13.74 -3.44
CA LEU A 32 -17.26 -12.45 -3.14
C LEU A 32 -17.43 -12.32 -1.63
N ASP A 33 -16.79 -11.33 -1.02
CA ASP A 33 -17.05 -10.92 0.36
C ASP A 33 -18.13 -9.83 0.35
N ARG A 34 -19.32 -10.16 0.85
CA ARG A 34 -20.49 -9.27 0.90
C ARG A 34 -20.76 -8.85 2.32
N TYR A 35 -20.96 -7.56 2.53
CA TYR A 35 -21.24 -6.99 3.85
C TYR A 35 -22.59 -6.27 3.84
N TRP A 36 -23.46 -6.65 4.75
CA TRP A 36 -24.71 -5.96 5.01
C TRP A 36 -24.63 -5.22 6.34
N TYR A 37 -24.72 -3.91 6.28
CA TYR A 37 -24.68 -3.06 7.45
C TYR A 37 -26.08 -2.58 7.80
N GLY A 38 -26.45 -2.69 9.09
CA GLY A 38 -27.76 -2.25 9.55
C GLY A 38 -27.90 -2.15 11.06
N GLY A 39 -28.96 -1.50 11.49
CA GLY A 39 -29.30 -1.39 12.91
C GLY A 39 -30.14 -2.57 13.40
N THR A 40 -29.89 -3.01 14.64
CA THR A 40 -30.73 -3.95 15.36
C THR A 40 -31.53 -3.19 16.43
N SER A 41 -32.83 -3.01 16.24
CA SER A 41 -33.68 -2.25 17.15
C SER A 41 -34.85 -3.05 17.72
N ARG A 42 -35.08 -4.26 17.21
CA ARG A 42 -36.21 -5.12 17.65
C ARG A 42 -35.83 -6.60 17.52
N ILE A 43 -36.55 -7.41 18.32
CA ILE A 43 -36.56 -8.86 18.21
C ILE A 43 -37.70 -9.27 17.28
N SER A 44 -37.52 -10.33 16.50
CA SER A 44 -38.56 -10.86 15.62
C SER A 44 -39.76 -11.36 16.46
N PRO A 45 -41.00 -11.11 16.03
CA PRO A 45 -42.16 -11.73 16.63
C PRO A 45 -42.29 -13.23 16.32
N GLU A 46 -41.54 -13.72 15.31
CA GLU A 46 -41.62 -15.12 14.85
C GLU A 46 -40.64 -16.04 15.57
N ALA A 47 -39.53 -15.49 16.11
CA ALA A 47 -38.49 -16.23 16.81
C ALA A 47 -37.65 -15.28 17.68
N PRO A 48 -36.96 -15.77 18.75
CA PRO A 48 -36.13 -14.94 19.63
C PRO A 48 -34.81 -14.54 18.96
N VAL A 49 -34.88 -13.93 17.78
CA VAL A 49 -33.73 -13.46 17.00
C VAL A 49 -33.81 -11.97 16.70
N ALA A 50 -32.68 -11.32 16.65
CA ALA A 50 -32.59 -9.89 16.30
C ALA A 50 -32.98 -9.65 14.83
N VAL A 51 -33.78 -8.61 14.59
CA VAL A 51 -34.09 -8.13 13.23
C VAL A 51 -33.06 -7.06 12.84
N VAL A 52 -32.29 -7.35 11.81
CA VAL A 52 -31.37 -6.38 11.22
C VAL A 52 -32.07 -5.64 10.09
N ARG A 53 -32.17 -4.32 10.21
CA ARG A 53 -32.67 -3.46 9.12
C ARG A 53 -31.47 -3.03 8.29
N VAL A 54 -31.26 -3.71 7.15
CA VAL A 54 -30.16 -3.40 6.22
C VAL A 54 -30.31 -1.98 5.67
N GLN A 55 -29.27 -1.18 5.80
CA GLN A 55 -29.21 0.23 5.35
C GLN A 55 -28.16 0.44 4.28
N ASN A 56 -27.08 -0.35 4.30
CA ASN A 56 -25.98 -0.26 3.36
C ASN A 56 -25.45 -1.66 3.03
N THR A 57 -25.01 -1.84 1.80
CA THR A 57 -24.35 -3.07 1.32
C THR A 57 -23.01 -2.71 0.72
N LYS A 58 -22.00 -3.54 0.95
CA LYS A 58 -20.67 -3.40 0.35
C LYS A 58 -20.21 -4.76 -0.12
N ASP A 59 -19.77 -4.84 -1.36
CA ASP A 59 -19.16 -6.02 -1.95
C ASP A 59 -17.66 -5.80 -2.14
N SER A 60 -16.87 -6.84 -1.94
CA SER A 60 -15.43 -6.80 -2.10
C SER A 60 -14.94 -8.12 -2.68
N PRO A 61 -14.05 -8.13 -3.68
CA PRO A 61 -13.42 -9.36 -4.12
C PRO A 61 -12.58 -9.98 -3.01
N GLY A 62 -12.72 -11.29 -2.80
CA GLY A 62 -11.97 -12.09 -1.83
C GLY A 62 -11.15 -13.19 -2.50
N GLY A 63 -10.30 -13.87 -1.73
CA GLY A 63 -9.41 -14.92 -2.23
C GLY A 63 -8.50 -14.43 -3.35
N ALA A 64 -8.40 -15.20 -4.45
CA ALA A 64 -7.62 -14.81 -5.63
C ALA A 64 -8.00 -13.44 -6.20
N GLY A 65 -9.27 -13.01 -6.03
CA GLY A 65 -9.73 -11.67 -6.41
C GLY A 65 -9.06 -10.57 -5.60
N ASN A 66 -8.87 -10.76 -4.28
CA ASN A 66 -8.16 -9.82 -3.43
C ASN A 66 -6.67 -9.73 -3.78
N VAL A 67 -6.03 -10.86 -4.11
CA VAL A 67 -4.65 -10.90 -4.62
C VAL A 67 -4.52 -10.04 -5.88
N ALA A 68 -5.43 -10.21 -6.85
CA ALA A 68 -5.41 -9.45 -8.09
C ALA A 68 -5.65 -7.95 -7.88
N LEU A 69 -6.55 -7.57 -6.94
CA LEU A 69 -6.76 -6.17 -6.56
C LEU A 69 -5.50 -5.53 -5.96
N ASN A 70 -4.78 -6.26 -5.09
CA ASN A 70 -3.53 -5.75 -4.53
C ASN A 70 -2.49 -5.48 -5.63
N LEU A 71 -2.37 -6.36 -6.63
CA LEU A 71 -1.49 -6.15 -7.78
C LEU A 71 -1.87 -4.91 -8.59
N ALA A 72 -3.16 -4.75 -8.91
CA ALA A 72 -3.66 -3.59 -9.64
C ALA A 72 -3.45 -2.28 -8.86
N ALA A 73 -3.66 -2.29 -7.54
CA ALA A 73 -3.43 -1.13 -6.67
C ALA A 73 -1.95 -0.71 -6.61
N LEU A 74 -1.02 -1.67 -6.72
CA LEU A 74 0.42 -1.38 -6.86
C LEU A 74 0.77 -0.77 -8.21
N GLY A 75 -0.10 -0.93 -9.21
CA GLY A 75 0.12 -0.49 -10.60
C GLY A 75 0.65 -1.60 -11.52
N ALA A 76 0.68 -2.86 -11.08
CA ALA A 76 1.07 -4.00 -11.92
C ALA A 76 -0.09 -4.43 -12.84
N ALA A 77 0.24 -4.97 -14.02
CA ALA A 77 -0.74 -5.58 -14.90
C ALA A 77 -1.17 -6.93 -14.32
N ALA A 78 -2.38 -7.01 -13.79
CA ALA A 78 -2.95 -8.20 -13.17
C ALA A 78 -3.93 -8.90 -14.10
N SER A 79 -3.72 -10.20 -14.32
CA SER A 79 -4.68 -11.10 -14.97
C SER A 79 -5.17 -12.13 -13.96
N LEU A 80 -6.46 -12.42 -13.94
CA LEU A 80 -7.08 -13.35 -13.00
C LEU A 80 -7.86 -14.44 -13.72
N VAL A 81 -7.50 -15.68 -13.43
CA VAL A 81 -8.17 -16.88 -13.93
C VAL A 81 -8.70 -17.68 -12.73
N GLY A 82 -9.94 -18.08 -12.78
CA GLY A 82 -10.58 -18.87 -11.71
C GLY A 82 -11.96 -19.36 -12.14
N LEU A 83 -12.67 -19.98 -11.18
CA LEU A 83 -14.03 -20.47 -11.41
C LEU A 83 -15.04 -19.58 -10.69
N VAL A 84 -16.13 -19.29 -11.37
CA VAL A 84 -17.30 -18.59 -10.83
C VAL A 84 -18.59 -19.27 -11.29
N GLY A 85 -19.66 -19.09 -10.56
CA GLY A 85 -20.98 -19.51 -11.02
C GLY A 85 -21.46 -18.66 -12.21
N ASP A 86 -22.38 -19.20 -13.00
CA ASP A 86 -23.12 -18.40 -14.00
C ASP A 86 -24.30 -17.67 -13.33
N ASP A 87 -24.00 -16.81 -12.38
CA ASP A 87 -24.95 -16.12 -11.52
C ASP A 87 -24.69 -14.60 -11.45
N PRO A 88 -25.59 -13.81 -10.81
CA PRO A 88 -25.38 -12.37 -10.62
C PRO A 88 -24.11 -12.03 -9.86
N SER A 89 -23.77 -12.80 -8.81
CA SER A 89 -22.60 -12.56 -7.98
C SER A 89 -21.28 -12.69 -8.76
N GLY A 90 -21.19 -13.67 -9.67
CA GLY A 90 -20.04 -13.83 -10.58
C GLY A 90 -19.90 -12.65 -11.55
N ARG A 91 -21.01 -12.13 -12.07
CA ARG A 91 -21.01 -10.96 -12.97
C ARG A 91 -20.64 -9.66 -12.23
N GLU A 92 -21.15 -9.46 -11.01
CA GLU A 92 -20.81 -8.32 -10.15
C GLU A 92 -19.34 -8.31 -9.81
N LEU A 93 -18.80 -9.48 -9.44
CA LEU A 93 -17.39 -9.66 -9.10
C LEU A 93 -16.46 -9.34 -10.29
N GLU A 94 -16.77 -9.87 -11.47
CA GLU A 94 -16.02 -9.59 -12.69
C GLU A 94 -16.07 -8.11 -13.07
N THR A 95 -17.24 -7.47 -12.97
CA THR A 95 -17.41 -6.04 -13.24
C THR A 95 -16.59 -5.20 -12.28
N SER A 96 -16.60 -5.53 -10.99
CA SER A 96 -15.83 -4.83 -9.94
C SER A 96 -14.32 -4.93 -10.22
N LEU A 97 -13.81 -6.12 -10.49
CA LEU A 97 -12.40 -6.40 -10.77
C LEU A 97 -11.93 -5.70 -12.06
N ASN A 98 -12.72 -5.79 -13.15
CA ASN A 98 -12.40 -5.11 -14.41
C ASN A 98 -12.35 -3.57 -14.21
N SER A 99 -13.27 -3.02 -13.42
CA SER A 99 -13.27 -1.58 -13.09
C SER A 99 -12.06 -1.14 -12.29
N ALA A 100 -11.44 -2.08 -11.53
CA ALA A 100 -10.21 -1.86 -10.81
C ALA A 100 -8.93 -2.11 -11.65
N GLY A 101 -9.07 -2.41 -12.95
CA GLY A 101 -7.94 -2.64 -13.86
C GLY A 101 -7.40 -4.07 -13.87
N VAL A 102 -8.14 -5.04 -13.32
CA VAL A 102 -7.80 -6.47 -13.40
C VAL A 102 -8.41 -7.08 -14.65
N PHE A 103 -7.62 -7.76 -15.47
CA PHE A 103 -8.15 -8.54 -16.59
C PHE A 103 -8.66 -9.88 -16.08
N CYS A 104 -9.98 -10.14 -16.17
CA CYS A 104 -10.62 -11.36 -15.71
C CYS A 104 -10.91 -12.32 -16.87
N ASP A 105 -10.52 -13.59 -16.73
CA ASP A 105 -10.81 -14.67 -17.68
C ASP A 105 -11.38 -15.91 -16.95
N PHE A 106 -12.60 -15.79 -16.43
CA PHE A 106 -13.24 -16.80 -15.59
C PHE A 106 -13.80 -17.97 -16.41
N LEU A 107 -13.73 -19.16 -15.82
CA LEU A 107 -14.56 -20.30 -16.20
C LEU A 107 -15.90 -20.20 -15.45
N ARG A 108 -17.00 -20.07 -16.22
CA ARG A 108 -18.35 -20.01 -15.64
C ARG A 108 -18.92 -21.41 -15.56
N VAL A 109 -19.36 -21.80 -14.35
CA VAL A 109 -19.90 -23.12 -14.06
C VAL A 109 -21.42 -23.02 -13.89
N PRO A 110 -22.21 -23.52 -14.83
CA PRO A 110 -23.67 -23.53 -14.72
C PRO A 110 -24.13 -24.39 -13.53
N GLY A 111 -25.15 -23.91 -12.82
CA GLY A 111 -25.80 -24.65 -11.72
C GLY A 111 -25.05 -24.63 -10.40
N LYS A 112 -23.86 -24.04 -10.32
CA LYS A 112 -23.14 -23.79 -9.05
C LYS A 112 -23.11 -22.29 -8.72
N PRO A 113 -23.23 -21.93 -7.44
CA PRO A 113 -23.14 -20.53 -7.03
C PRO A 113 -21.69 -20.03 -7.09
N THR A 114 -21.50 -18.75 -7.38
CA THR A 114 -20.25 -18.05 -7.07
C THR A 114 -20.04 -18.03 -5.57
N ILE A 115 -18.88 -18.46 -5.11
CA ILE A 115 -18.56 -18.51 -3.68
C ILE A 115 -18.76 -17.11 -3.09
N THR A 116 -19.69 -16.99 -2.16
CA THR A 116 -20.04 -15.72 -1.54
C THR A 116 -20.07 -15.86 -0.03
N LYS A 117 -19.35 -14.98 0.67
CA LYS A 117 -19.33 -14.90 2.13
C LYS A 117 -20.05 -13.63 2.56
N LEU A 118 -21.31 -13.78 2.95
CA LEU A 118 -22.15 -12.67 3.42
C LEU A 118 -21.98 -12.48 4.92
N ARG A 119 -21.56 -11.29 5.34
CA ARG A 119 -21.44 -10.87 6.73
C ARG A 119 -22.49 -9.82 7.05
N VAL A 120 -23.28 -10.08 8.09
CA VAL A 120 -24.26 -9.12 8.60
C VAL A 120 -23.66 -8.40 9.80
N ILE A 121 -23.55 -7.07 9.70
CA ILE A 121 -22.87 -6.22 10.70
C ILE A 121 -23.84 -5.20 11.26
N SER A 122 -23.90 -5.13 12.60
CA SER A 122 -24.65 -4.10 13.31
C SER A 122 -23.79 -3.45 14.39
N ARG A 123 -23.78 -2.12 14.48
CA ARG A 123 -23.04 -1.35 15.49
C ARG A 123 -21.58 -1.78 15.63
N HIS A 124 -20.87 -1.98 14.48
CA HIS A 124 -19.49 -2.45 14.40
C HIS A 124 -19.23 -3.90 14.85
N GLN A 125 -20.29 -4.70 15.07
CA GLN A 125 -20.17 -6.10 15.44
C GLN A 125 -20.75 -7.00 14.35
N GLN A 126 -20.02 -8.05 13.98
CA GLN A 126 -20.53 -9.09 13.10
C GLN A 126 -21.51 -9.97 13.87
N LEU A 127 -22.74 -10.05 13.40
CA LEU A 127 -23.80 -10.84 14.01
C LEU A 127 -23.84 -12.26 13.47
N ILE A 128 -23.67 -12.42 12.17
CA ILE A 128 -23.71 -13.72 11.49
C ILE A 128 -22.88 -13.66 10.20
N ARG A 129 -22.36 -14.83 9.78
CA ARG A 129 -21.81 -15.05 8.45
C ARG A 129 -22.60 -16.16 7.77
N LEU A 130 -22.99 -15.93 6.54
CA LEU A 130 -23.66 -16.89 5.67
C LEU A 130 -22.73 -17.19 4.50
N ASP A 131 -22.36 -18.45 4.34
CA ASP A 131 -21.46 -18.91 3.29
C ASP A 131 -22.29 -19.61 2.20
N PHE A 132 -22.35 -18.99 1.01
CA PHE A 132 -22.95 -19.58 -0.20
C PHE A 132 -21.81 -20.18 -0.99
N GLU A 133 -21.57 -21.48 -0.82
CA GLU A 133 -20.48 -22.16 -1.47
C GLU A 133 -20.78 -23.62 -1.74
N GLU A 134 -20.39 -24.06 -2.92
CA GLU A 134 -20.27 -25.45 -3.30
C GLU A 134 -18.89 -25.66 -3.88
N MET A 135 -18.23 -26.77 -3.52
CA MET A 135 -16.92 -27.08 -4.08
C MET A 135 -17.03 -27.33 -5.58
N PHE A 136 -16.14 -26.70 -6.33
CA PHE A 136 -15.94 -27.01 -7.73
C PHE A 136 -15.27 -28.38 -7.88
N SER A 137 -15.75 -29.18 -8.83
CA SER A 137 -15.21 -30.49 -9.16
C SER A 137 -14.05 -30.36 -10.15
N ARG A 138 -13.35 -31.47 -10.38
CA ARG A 138 -12.30 -31.54 -11.42
C ARG A 138 -12.89 -31.30 -12.83
N GLU A 139 -14.16 -31.71 -13.05
CA GLU A 139 -14.86 -31.47 -14.31
C GLU A 139 -15.13 -29.98 -14.52
N ASP A 140 -15.57 -29.28 -13.46
CA ASP A 140 -15.77 -27.81 -13.50
C ASP A 140 -14.47 -27.06 -13.78
N ALA A 141 -13.33 -27.54 -13.27
CA ALA A 141 -12.00 -26.99 -13.54
C ALA A 141 -11.43 -27.40 -14.91
N GLY A 142 -12.14 -28.25 -15.63
CA GLY A 142 -11.74 -28.70 -16.97
C GLY A 142 -11.54 -27.52 -17.91
N GLY A 143 -10.32 -27.39 -18.46
CA GLY A 143 -9.94 -26.24 -19.29
C GLY A 143 -9.15 -25.14 -18.59
N LEU A 144 -9.08 -25.12 -17.24
CA LEU A 144 -8.30 -24.12 -16.49
C LEU A 144 -6.81 -24.14 -16.88
N VAL A 145 -6.22 -25.35 -16.93
CA VAL A 145 -4.81 -25.53 -17.32
C VAL A 145 -4.54 -25.01 -18.74
N ALA A 146 -5.45 -25.25 -19.68
CA ALA A 146 -5.32 -24.76 -21.06
C ALA A 146 -5.39 -23.23 -21.13
N LYS A 147 -6.35 -22.60 -20.41
CA LYS A 147 -6.43 -21.14 -20.28
C LYS A 147 -5.15 -20.53 -19.73
N VAL A 148 -4.67 -21.07 -18.61
CA VAL A 148 -3.43 -20.62 -17.97
C VAL A 148 -2.25 -20.76 -18.93
N SER A 149 -2.11 -21.93 -19.60
CA SER A 149 -1.03 -22.17 -20.56
C SER A 149 -1.01 -21.15 -21.70
N ALA A 150 -2.16 -20.72 -22.18
CA ALA A 150 -2.28 -19.72 -23.25
C ALA A 150 -1.81 -18.31 -22.80
N LEU A 151 -1.96 -17.97 -21.53
CA LEU A 151 -1.60 -16.66 -20.98
C LEU A 151 -0.12 -16.55 -20.54
N LEU A 152 0.53 -17.68 -20.23
CA LEU A 152 1.87 -17.70 -19.61
C LEU A 152 2.98 -17.00 -20.41
N GLN A 153 2.92 -17.01 -21.74
CA GLN A 153 4.02 -16.50 -22.60
C GLN A 153 4.39 -15.04 -22.37
N ASN A 154 3.51 -14.26 -21.76
CA ASN A 154 3.71 -12.83 -21.52
C ASN A 154 3.68 -12.46 -20.02
N MET A 155 3.80 -13.44 -19.14
CA MET A 155 3.73 -13.24 -17.69
C MET A 155 5.11 -13.34 -17.05
N ASP A 156 5.37 -12.46 -16.10
CA ASP A 156 6.62 -12.43 -15.34
C ASP A 156 6.57 -13.35 -14.10
N ALA A 157 5.36 -13.62 -13.58
CA ALA A 157 5.13 -14.58 -12.52
C ALA A 157 3.67 -15.08 -12.51
N VAL A 158 3.46 -16.25 -11.90
CA VAL A 158 2.13 -16.80 -11.60
C VAL A 158 1.96 -16.92 -10.09
N ILE A 159 0.81 -16.48 -9.58
CA ILE A 159 0.37 -16.72 -8.21
C ILE A 159 -0.72 -17.79 -8.24
N LEU A 160 -0.55 -18.86 -7.46
CA LEU A 160 -1.56 -19.85 -7.17
C LEU A 160 -2.15 -19.56 -5.79
N SER A 161 -3.37 -19.03 -5.74
CA SER A 161 -4.07 -18.64 -4.51
C SER A 161 -5.10 -19.70 -4.14
N ASP A 162 -4.75 -20.57 -3.21
CA ASP A 162 -5.54 -21.72 -2.80
C ASP A 162 -6.36 -21.41 -1.53
N TYR A 163 -7.65 -21.68 -1.60
CA TYR A 163 -8.59 -21.63 -0.49
C TYR A 163 -9.36 -22.95 -0.34
N ASN A 164 -8.89 -23.99 -1.05
CA ASN A 164 -9.50 -25.31 -1.06
C ASN A 164 -10.98 -25.28 -1.49
N LYS A 165 -11.27 -24.54 -2.59
CA LYS A 165 -12.61 -24.42 -3.16
C LYS A 165 -12.76 -25.09 -4.53
N GLY A 166 -11.69 -25.68 -5.05
CA GLY A 166 -11.70 -26.55 -6.22
C GLY A 166 -11.08 -25.97 -7.49
N ALA A 167 -10.70 -24.69 -7.53
CA ALA A 167 -10.02 -24.14 -8.70
C ALA A 167 -8.63 -24.78 -8.92
N LEU A 168 -7.95 -25.16 -7.85
CA LEU A 168 -6.57 -25.69 -7.90
C LEU A 168 -6.48 -27.22 -7.76
N LEU A 169 -7.54 -27.98 -8.11
CA LEU A 169 -7.50 -29.46 -8.05
C LEU A 169 -6.45 -30.08 -8.97
N GLU A 170 -6.01 -29.36 -10.02
CA GLU A 170 -4.95 -29.78 -10.93
C GLU A 170 -3.69 -28.91 -10.79
N VAL A 171 -3.38 -28.49 -9.54
CA VAL A 171 -2.27 -27.58 -9.22
C VAL A 171 -0.93 -28.06 -9.77
N GLN A 172 -0.65 -29.37 -9.75
CA GLN A 172 0.57 -29.92 -10.30
C GLN A 172 0.69 -29.71 -11.82
N ALA A 173 -0.41 -29.78 -12.55
CA ALA A 173 -0.42 -29.49 -13.99
C ALA A 173 -0.12 -28.01 -14.24
N LEU A 174 -0.69 -27.11 -13.43
CA LEU A 174 -0.42 -25.66 -13.47
C LEU A 174 1.05 -25.34 -13.20
N ILE A 175 1.62 -25.92 -12.15
CA ILE A 175 3.05 -25.75 -11.81
C ILE A 175 3.93 -26.26 -12.98
N LYS A 176 3.61 -27.43 -13.53
CA LYS A 176 4.37 -28.02 -14.63
C LYS A 176 4.38 -27.16 -15.90
N VAL A 177 3.23 -26.61 -16.30
CA VAL A 177 3.14 -25.77 -17.52
C VAL A 177 3.84 -24.43 -17.31
N ALA A 178 3.76 -23.82 -16.10
CA ALA A 178 4.45 -22.59 -15.78
C ALA A 178 5.98 -22.79 -15.73
N ARG A 179 6.48 -23.88 -15.10
CA ARG A 179 7.90 -24.24 -15.14
C ARG A 179 8.42 -24.47 -16.56
N ALA A 180 7.63 -25.15 -17.40
CA ALA A 180 8.01 -25.37 -18.80
C ALA A 180 8.10 -24.07 -19.59
N ALA A 181 7.30 -23.07 -19.23
CA ALA A 181 7.34 -21.73 -19.81
C ALA A 181 8.45 -20.84 -19.20
N GLY A 182 9.18 -21.31 -18.18
CA GLY A 182 10.19 -20.51 -17.47
C GLY A 182 9.61 -19.43 -16.55
N VAL A 183 8.32 -19.49 -16.23
CA VAL A 183 7.62 -18.49 -15.40
C VAL A 183 7.63 -18.95 -13.95
N PRO A 184 8.11 -18.13 -13.00
CA PRO A 184 8.13 -18.47 -11.58
C PRO A 184 6.70 -18.61 -11.03
N VAL A 185 6.51 -19.62 -10.15
CA VAL A 185 5.24 -19.94 -9.51
C VAL A 185 5.32 -19.67 -8.03
N LEU A 186 4.50 -18.74 -7.54
CA LEU A 186 4.33 -18.42 -6.14
C LEU A 186 3.01 -19.00 -5.64
N VAL A 187 3.04 -19.74 -4.54
CA VAL A 187 1.84 -20.39 -4.00
C VAL A 187 1.49 -19.84 -2.63
N ASP A 188 0.23 -19.43 -2.48
CA ASP A 188 -0.42 -19.23 -1.18
C ASP A 188 -1.23 -20.50 -0.86
N PRO A 189 -0.70 -21.39 -0.01
CA PRO A 189 -1.24 -22.73 0.15
C PRO A 189 -2.44 -22.76 1.09
N LYS A 190 -3.28 -23.80 0.93
CA LYS A 190 -4.32 -24.18 1.88
C LYS A 190 -4.39 -25.69 2.04
N GLY A 191 -4.75 -26.13 3.24
CA GLY A 191 -4.94 -27.56 3.52
C GLY A 191 -3.78 -28.22 4.27
N GLY A 192 -3.89 -29.53 4.46
CA GLY A 192 -2.97 -30.33 5.28
C GLY A 192 -1.95 -31.14 4.48
N ASP A 193 -1.82 -30.90 3.17
CA ASP A 193 -0.85 -31.59 2.31
C ASP A 193 -0.18 -30.62 1.34
N PHE A 194 1.07 -30.29 1.61
CA PHE A 194 1.84 -29.41 0.73
C PHE A 194 2.55 -30.17 -0.40
N SER A 195 2.50 -31.50 -0.44
CA SER A 195 3.10 -32.30 -1.51
C SER A 195 2.51 -31.97 -2.89
N ILE A 196 1.26 -31.50 -2.91
CA ILE A 196 0.56 -31.05 -4.12
C ILE A 196 1.19 -29.81 -4.76
N TYR A 197 2.02 -29.04 -4.03
CA TYR A 197 2.71 -27.84 -4.53
C TYR A 197 4.17 -28.08 -4.91
N ARG A 198 4.60 -29.35 -4.96
CA ARG A 198 5.96 -29.73 -5.36
C ARG A 198 6.40 -29.02 -6.64
N GLY A 199 7.60 -28.48 -6.62
CA GLY A 199 8.19 -27.81 -7.78
C GLY A 199 7.77 -26.35 -7.96
N ALA A 200 7.02 -25.75 -7.03
CA ALA A 200 6.79 -24.31 -7.03
C ALA A 200 8.10 -23.53 -6.78
N THR A 201 8.15 -22.28 -7.25
CA THR A 201 9.31 -21.43 -6.99
C THR A 201 9.32 -20.95 -5.54
N LEU A 202 8.16 -20.50 -5.04
CA LEU A 202 7.99 -20.05 -3.66
C LEU A 202 6.68 -20.60 -3.09
N LEU A 203 6.74 -21.09 -1.86
CA LEU A 203 5.57 -21.46 -1.06
C LEU A 203 5.47 -20.48 0.12
N LYS A 204 4.26 -19.90 0.37
CA LYS A 204 4.03 -18.91 1.43
C LYS A 204 2.98 -19.38 2.45
N PRO A 205 3.24 -20.33 3.31
CA PRO A 205 2.34 -20.64 4.42
C PRO A 205 2.42 -19.59 5.54
N ASN A 206 1.36 -19.50 6.34
CA ASN A 206 1.51 -18.92 7.67
C ASN A 206 2.11 -19.94 8.66
N LEU A 207 2.54 -19.48 9.83
CA LEU A 207 3.19 -20.36 10.83
C LEU A 207 2.32 -21.56 11.21
N HIS A 208 1.01 -21.34 11.42
CA HIS A 208 0.08 -22.41 11.78
C HIS A 208 -0.06 -23.45 10.66
N GLU A 209 -0.16 -23.03 9.40
CA GLU A 209 -0.21 -23.91 8.24
C GLU A 209 1.11 -24.68 8.08
N PHE A 210 2.23 -24.03 8.32
CA PHE A 210 3.54 -24.67 8.29
C PHE A 210 3.68 -25.73 9.38
N GLU A 211 3.36 -25.38 10.62
CA GLU A 211 3.43 -26.31 11.76
C GLU A 211 2.45 -27.48 11.65
N ALA A 212 1.32 -27.30 11.00
CA ALA A 212 0.38 -28.39 10.72
C ALA A 212 1.00 -29.49 9.84
N ILE A 213 1.99 -29.14 9.01
CA ILE A 213 2.69 -30.08 8.11
C ILE A 213 3.94 -30.69 8.78
N VAL A 214 4.77 -29.83 9.40
CA VAL A 214 6.09 -30.26 9.91
C VAL A 214 6.11 -30.51 11.41
N GLY A 215 5.01 -30.27 12.11
CA GLY A 215 4.90 -30.28 13.58
C GLY A 215 5.40 -28.98 14.21
N GLU A 216 4.97 -28.74 15.45
CA GLU A 216 5.26 -27.55 16.25
C GLU A 216 6.75 -27.19 16.26
N CYS A 217 7.08 -25.91 16.14
CA CYS A 217 8.44 -25.36 16.18
C CYS A 217 8.63 -24.58 17.47
N LYS A 218 9.45 -25.07 18.39
CA LYS A 218 9.69 -24.42 19.69
C LYS A 218 10.80 -23.39 19.67
N THR A 219 11.69 -23.47 18.68
CA THR A 219 12.82 -22.54 18.52
C THR A 219 12.96 -22.10 17.07
N GLU A 220 13.65 -21.00 16.84
CA GLU A 220 13.99 -20.52 15.50
C GLU A 220 14.82 -21.56 14.72
N ASP A 221 15.76 -22.22 15.39
CA ASP A 221 16.59 -23.26 14.77
C ASP A 221 15.75 -24.46 14.28
N GLU A 222 14.74 -24.87 15.06
CA GLU A 222 13.80 -25.92 14.64
C GLU A 222 12.96 -25.48 13.43
N LEU A 223 12.48 -24.22 13.41
CA LEU A 223 11.73 -23.67 12.28
C LEU A 223 12.58 -23.69 11.02
N VAL A 224 13.81 -23.19 11.11
CA VAL A 224 14.76 -23.16 9.98
C VAL A 224 15.09 -24.56 9.49
N HIS A 225 15.40 -25.49 10.41
CA HIS A 225 15.75 -26.87 10.05
C HIS A 225 14.59 -27.60 9.34
N LYS A 226 13.39 -27.55 9.91
CA LYS A 226 12.18 -28.13 9.32
C LYS A 226 11.80 -27.46 8.00
N GLY A 227 11.97 -26.14 7.91
CA GLY A 227 11.73 -25.38 6.68
C GLY A 227 12.70 -25.77 5.57
N GLN A 228 13.98 -25.95 5.86
CA GLN A 228 14.97 -26.42 4.89
C GLN A 228 14.70 -27.86 4.43
N GLN A 229 14.22 -28.72 5.34
CA GLN A 229 13.83 -30.07 4.96
C GLN A 229 12.61 -30.04 4.03
N LEU A 230 11.56 -29.31 4.37
CA LEU A 230 10.34 -29.16 3.55
C LEU A 230 10.68 -28.60 2.16
N LEU A 231 11.57 -27.61 2.10
CA LEU A 231 12.02 -26.98 0.86
C LEU A 231 12.66 -28.03 -0.08
N ARG A 232 13.55 -28.88 0.44
CA ARG A 232 14.15 -29.98 -0.34
C ARG A 232 13.14 -31.07 -0.71
N ASP A 233 12.28 -31.47 0.23
CA ASP A 233 11.29 -32.50 0.00
C ASP A 233 10.29 -32.13 -1.09
N LEU A 234 9.99 -30.85 -1.23
CA LEU A 234 9.04 -30.31 -2.22
C LEU A 234 9.69 -29.71 -3.47
N ASP A 235 11.01 -29.78 -3.63
CA ASP A 235 11.73 -29.17 -4.78
C ASP A 235 11.37 -27.67 -4.95
N LEU A 236 11.35 -26.91 -3.84
CA LEU A 236 11.07 -25.48 -3.84
C LEU A 236 12.39 -24.69 -3.94
N GLN A 237 12.33 -23.47 -4.50
CA GLN A 237 13.47 -22.54 -4.45
C GLN A 237 13.46 -21.69 -3.19
N ALA A 238 12.29 -21.40 -2.64
CA ALA A 238 12.13 -20.62 -1.43
C ALA A 238 10.86 -20.99 -0.65
N LEU A 239 10.93 -20.80 0.67
CA LEU A 239 9.81 -20.88 1.60
C LEU A 239 9.72 -19.57 2.38
N LEU A 240 8.57 -18.92 2.34
CA LEU A 240 8.28 -17.67 3.05
C LEU A 240 7.23 -17.92 4.11
N ILE A 241 7.62 -18.01 5.37
CA ILE A 241 6.71 -18.27 6.49
C ILE A 241 6.27 -16.92 7.07
N THR A 242 4.96 -16.60 7.01
CA THR A 242 4.41 -15.42 7.68
C THR A 242 4.06 -15.78 9.13
N ARG A 243 4.47 -14.93 10.10
CA ARG A 243 4.48 -15.23 11.53
C ARG A 243 3.71 -14.21 12.37
N GLY A 244 2.75 -13.51 11.76
CA GLY A 244 1.93 -12.50 12.42
C GLY A 244 2.77 -11.37 13.03
N GLU A 245 2.66 -11.17 14.34
CA GLU A 245 3.41 -10.15 15.09
C GLU A 245 4.93 -10.36 15.10
N HIS A 246 5.40 -11.57 14.76
CA HIS A 246 6.82 -11.88 14.64
C HIS A 246 7.38 -11.63 13.24
N GLY A 247 6.58 -11.13 12.29
CA GLY A 247 7.02 -10.79 10.93
C GLY A 247 7.09 -11.99 10.00
N MET A 248 8.22 -12.19 9.30
CA MET A 248 8.37 -13.23 8.27
C MET A 248 9.75 -13.85 8.30
N SER A 249 9.84 -15.15 7.97
CA SER A 249 11.10 -15.88 7.78
C SER A 249 11.18 -16.38 6.35
N LEU A 250 12.25 -15.98 5.64
CA LEU A 250 12.57 -16.45 4.29
C LEU A 250 13.67 -17.52 4.37
N ILE A 251 13.33 -18.73 3.95
CA ILE A 251 14.24 -19.87 3.89
C ILE A 251 14.48 -20.19 2.41
N ARG A 252 15.76 -20.33 2.02
CA ARG A 252 16.19 -20.65 0.66
C ARG A 252 17.22 -21.76 0.70
N ASP A 253 17.32 -22.53 -0.37
CA ASP A 253 18.38 -23.52 -0.48
C ASP A 253 19.76 -22.83 -0.55
N ASN A 254 20.74 -23.41 0.15
CA ASN A 254 22.14 -22.94 0.18
C ASN A 254 22.33 -21.47 0.59
N ALA A 255 21.39 -20.87 1.34
CA ALA A 255 21.49 -19.54 1.90
C ALA A 255 21.07 -19.53 3.37
N PRO A 256 21.65 -18.65 4.21
CA PRO A 256 21.18 -18.48 5.57
C PRO A 256 19.73 -17.95 5.56
N GLU A 257 18.97 -18.34 6.58
CA GLU A 257 17.64 -17.79 6.83
C GLU A 257 17.71 -16.28 6.98
N GLN A 258 16.67 -15.60 6.49
CA GLN A 258 16.50 -14.17 6.66
C GLN A 258 15.19 -13.88 7.39
N HIS A 259 15.32 -13.35 8.58
CA HIS A 259 14.18 -12.91 9.38
C HIS A 259 13.88 -11.44 9.14
N PHE A 260 12.59 -11.13 8.87
CA PHE A 260 12.05 -9.79 8.67
C PHE A 260 11.07 -9.49 9.81
N PRO A 261 11.46 -8.72 10.84
CA PRO A 261 10.59 -8.43 11.98
C PRO A 261 9.37 -7.62 11.56
N ALA A 262 8.24 -7.83 12.24
CA ALA A 262 7.02 -7.11 11.96
C ALA A 262 7.19 -5.58 12.13
N ARG A 263 6.53 -4.82 11.25
CA ARG A 263 6.61 -3.35 11.20
C ARG A 263 5.32 -2.63 11.57
N ALA A 264 4.28 -3.37 11.93
CA ALA A 264 3.00 -2.79 12.34
C ALA A 264 3.15 -2.02 13.67
N ARG A 265 2.63 -0.78 13.71
CA ARG A 265 2.55 0.04 14.93
C ARG A 265 1.21 -0.15 15.63
N ASP A 266 0.13 -0.15 14.86
CA ASP A 266 -1.24 -0.38 15.32
C ASP A 266 -1.89 -1.44 14.41
N VAL A 267 -2.51 -2.45 14.99
CA VAL A 267 -3.18 -3.52 14.24
C VAL A 267 -4.68 -3.35 14.39
N PHE A 268 -5.38 -3.08 13.29
CA PHE A 268 -6.85 -3.00 13.25
C PHE A 268 -7.47 -4.27 12.69
N ASP A 269 -6.92 -4.81 11.60
CA ASP A 269 -7.45 -6.00 10.95
C ASP A 269 -6.33 -6.73 10.19
N VAL A 270 -6.16 -8.02 10.46
CA VAL A 270 -5.13 -8.84 9.79
C VAL A 270 -5.65 -9.53 8.52
N THR A 271 -6.94 -9.33 8.19
CA THR A 271 -7.57 -9.97 7.03
C THR A 271 -6.94 -9.46 5.73
N GLY A 272 -6.52 -10.37 4.86
CA GLY A 272 -5.90 -10.04 3.58
C GLY A 272 -4.41 -9.67 3.63
N ALA A 273 -3.78 -9.65 4.82
CA ALA A 273 -2.33 -9.39 4.92
C ALA A 273 -1.50 -10.43 4.15
N GLY A 274 -1.89 -11.70 4.19
CA GLY A 274 -1.26 -12.77 3.42
C GLY A 274 -1.35 -12.56 1.91
N ASP A 275 -2.52 -12.14 1.42
CA ASP A 275 -2.76 -11.79 0.01
C ASP A 275 -1.89 -10.61 -0.42
N THR A 276 -1.77 -9.60 0.43
CA THR A 276 -0.89 -8.45 0.20
C THR A 276 0.57 -8.88 0.08
N VAL A 277 1.04 -9.75 1.01
CA VAL A 277 2.43 -10.25 0.98
C VAL A 277 2.74 -10.93 -0.34
N ILE A 278 1.93 -11.90 -0.77
CA ILE A 278 2.23 -12.65 -2.00
C ILE A 278 2.12 -11.76 -3.24
N SER A 279 1.18 -10.81 -3.25
CA SER A 279 1.01 -9.85 -4.35
C SER A 279 2.23 -8.94 -4.49
N VAL A 280 2.72 -8.38 -3.37
CA VAL A 280 3.90 -7.50 -3.39
C VAL A 280 5.16 -8.27 -3.79
N VAL A 281 5.36 -9.48 -3.26
CA VAL A 281 6.50 -10.35 -3.66
C VAL A 281 6.47 -10.60 -5.15
N ALA A 282 5.33 -11.02 -5.71
CA ALA A 282 5.21 -11.31 -7.14
C ALA A 282 5.41 -10.06 -8.01
N ALA A 283 4.82 -8.92 -7.62
CA ALA A 283 4.97 -7.66 -8.35
C ALA A 283 6.43 -7.16 -8.35
N CYS A 284 7.14 -7.27 -7.22
CA CYS A 284 8.55 -6.92 -7.11
C CYS A 284 9.44 -7.84 -7.96
N MET A 285 9.22 -9.16 -7.91
CA MET A 285 9.95 -10.13 -8.74
C MET A 285 9.69 -9.89 -10.22
N GLY A 286 8.43 -9.65 -10.61
CA GLY A 286 8.06 -9.32 -11.99
C GLY A 286 8.67 -8.01 -12.48
N ALA A 287 8.93 -7.06 -11.58
CA ALA A 287 9.65 -5.83 -11.87
C ALA A 287 11.19 -5.97 -11.80
N GLY A 288 11.71 -7.19 -11.58
CA GLY A 288 13.14 -7.52 -11.64
C GLY A 288 13.89 -7.42 -10.31
N LEU A 289 13.22 -7.26 -9.16
CA LEU A 289 13.88 -7.29 -7.86
C LEU A 289 14.24 -8.72 -7.44
N LEU A 290 15.30 -8.82 -6.63
CA LEU A 290 15.67 -10.08 -5.98
C LEU A 290 14.65 -10.45 -4.90
N LEU A 291 14.49 -11.74 -4.64
CA LEU A 291 13.51 -12.25 -3.68
C LEU A 291 13.66 -11.65 -2.26
N PRO A 292 14.85 -11.49 -1.67
CA PRO A 292 14.99 -10.88 -0.34
C PRO A 292 14.50 -9.42 -0.30
N GLU A 293 14.76 -8.65 -1.34
CA GLU A 293 14.29 -7.26 -1.47
C GLU A 293 12.76 -7.22 -1.62
N SER A 294 12.21 -8.16 -2.42
CA SER A 294 10.77 -8.32 -2.61
C SER A 294 10.06 -8.65 -1.29
N VAL A 295 10.64 -9.54 -0.47
CA VAL A 295 10.10 -9.89 0.86
C VAL A 295 10.21 -8.73 1.83
N ALA A 296 11.30 -7.98 1.82
CA ALA A 296 11.44 -6.79 2.66
C ALA A 296 10.36 -5.74 2.36
N LEU A 297 10.06 -5.49 1.07
CA LEU A 297 8.97 -4.60 0.66
C LEU A 297 7.59 -5.16 1.02
N ALA A 298 7.39 -6.47 0.87
CA ALA A 298 6.15 -7.13 1.26
C ALA A 298 5.89 -7.05 2.77
N ASN A 299 6.94 -7.12 3.60
CA ASN A 299 6.83 -6.96 5.04
C ASN A 299 6.42 -5.53 5.44
N ILE A 300 6.92 -4.51 4.74
CA ILE A 300 6.47 -3.12 4.93
C ILE A 300 5.01 -2.97 4.51
N ALA A 301 4.62 -3.51 3.35
CA ALA A 301 3.25 -3.46 2.84
C ALA A 301 2.26 -4.16 3.79
N ALA A 302 2.63 -5.33 4.34
CA ALA A 302 1.83 -6.03 5.34
C ALA A 302 1.59 -5.15 6.58
N GLY A 303 2.62 -4.47 7.09
CA GLY A 303 2.49 -3.52 8.20
C GLY A 303 1.52 -2.37 7.92
N LEU A 304 1.48 -1.87 6.67
CA LEU A 304 0.54 -0.82 6.24
C LEU A 304 -0.90 -1.33 6.13
N VAL A 305 -1.09 -2.56 5.64
CA VAL A 305 -2.44 -3.13 5.44
C VAL A 305 -3.11 -3.44 6.77
N VAL A 306 -2.40 -4.03 7.73
CA VAL A 306 -2.99 -4.38 9.03
C VAL A 306 -3.39 -3.15 9.88
N ALA A 307 -2.89 -1.98 9.52
CA ALA A 307 -3.30 -0.68 10.09
C ALA A 307 -4.58 -0.12 9.46
N LYS A 308 -5.16 -0.77 8.43
CA LYS A 308 -6.40 -0.37 7.77
C LYS A 308 -7.55 -1.32 8.16
N LEU A 309 -8.78 -0.88 7.96
CA LEU A 309 -9.98 -1.66 8.28
C LEU A 309 -10.44 -2.47 7.07
N GLY A 310 -10.60 -3.79 7.21
CA GLY A 310 -11.04 -4.70 6.16
C GLY A 310 -9.95 -5.06 5.14
N THR A 311 -10.35 -5.72 4.05
CA THR A 311 -9.46 -6.06 2.94
C THR A 311 -9.06 -4.78 2.16
N ALA A 312 -8.03 -4.09 2.64
CA ALA A 312 -7.52 -2.89 2.01
C ALA A 312 -6.30 -3.23 1.13
N ALA A 313 -6.23 -2.65 -0.05
CA ALA A 313 -5.05 -2.73 -0.91
C ALA A 313 -4.07 -1.58 -0.60
N ILE A 314 -2.79 -1.78 -0.92
CA ILE A 314 -1.74 -0.77 -0.81
C ILE A 314 -1.37 -0.29 -2.21
N SER A 315 -1.39 1.02 -2.41
CA SER A 315 -0.93 1.62 -3.66
C SER A 315 0.60 1.73 -3.69
N GLY A 316 1.16 1.75 -4.92
CA GLY A 316 2.59 1.98 -5.12
C GLY A 316 3.11 3.24 -4.44
N PRO A 317 2.43 4.41 -4.56
CA PRO A 317 2.78 5.63 -3.82
C PRO A 317 2.76 5.50 -2.29
N GLU A 318 1.79 4.76 -1.70
CA GLU A 318 1.77 4.53 -0.25
C GLU A 318 2.96 3.69 0.22
N LEU A 319 3.28 2.61 -0.51
CA LEU A 319 4.43 1.76 -0.19
C LEU A 319 5.74 2.54 -0.30
N ARG A 320 5.88 3.37 -1.34
CA ARG A 320 7.03 4.25 -1.53
C ARG A 320 7.21 5.20 -0.35
N ARG A 321 6.15 5.88 0.06
CA ARG A 321 6.19 6.81 1.22
C ARG A 321 6.69 6.13 2.48
N GLU A 322 6.27 4.90 2.74
CA GLU A 322 6.71 4.20 3.95
C GLU A 322 8.17 3.73 3.87
N VAL A 323 8.62 3.25 2.71
CA VAL A 323 10.03 2.90 2.49
C VAL A 323 10.95 4.11 2.67
N GLN A 324 10.54 5.26 2.17
CA GLN A 324 11.27 6.52 2.30
C GLN A 324 11.29 7.05 3.75
N ARG A 325 10.20 6.89 4.51
CA ARG A 325 10.18 7.21 5.96
C ARG A 325 11.23 6.41 6.74
N ASP A 326 11.42 5.17 6.38
CA ASP A 326 12.37 4.27 7.04
C ASP A 326 13.85 4.57 6.68
N GLY A 327 14.09 5.00 5.44
CA GLY A 327 15.43 5.30 4.92
C GLY A 327 16.02 6.65 5.33
N GLY A 328 15.26 7.53 5.97
CA GLY A 328 15.71 8.82 6.51
C GLY A 328 16.20 9.86 5.48
N SER A 329 16.09 9.61 4.15
CA SER A 329 16.75 10.43 3.12
C SER A 329 15.82 11.22 2.19
N ASP A 330 14.48 11.05 2.28
CA ASP A 330 13.57 11.66 1.29
C ASP A 330 12.54 12.64 1.90
N ARG A 331 12.76 13.06 3.11
CA ARG A 331 12.00 14.13 3.80
C ARG A 331 12.96 15.11 4.45
N GLY A 332 12.52 16.33 4.58
CA GLY A 332 13.23 17.33 5.35
C GLY A 332 13.78 18.49 4.52
N ILE A 333 14.86 19.07 5.00
CA ILE A 333 15.49 20.23 4.37
C ILE A 333 16.33 19.76 3.18
N MET A 334 16.09 20.38 2.00
CA MET A 334 16.77 20.05 0.76
C MET A 334 17.33 21.30 0.09
N SER A 335 18.44 21.14 -0.66
CA SER A 335 18.81 22.14 -1.64
C SER A 335 17.86 22.12 -2.83
N VAL A 336 17.88 23.15 -3.68
CA VAL A 336 17.03 23.21 -4.88
C VAL A 336 17.32 22.05 -5.82
N GLU A 337 18.59 21.69 -6.01
CA GLU A 337 19.03 20.59 -6.87
C GLU A 337 18.56 19.23 -6.33
N GLN A 338 18.64 19.00 -5.01
CA GLN A 338 18.13 17.79 -4.37
C GLN A 338 16.61 17.68 -4.53
N LEU A 339 15.90 18.80 -4.34
CA LEU A 339 14.48 18.87 -4.49
C LEU A 339 14.00 18.63 -5.93
N GLN A 340 14.73 19.12 -6.93
CA GLN A 340 14.46 18.85 -8.35
C GLN A 340 14.51 17.34 -8.64
N LEU A 341 15.53 16.65 -8.14
CA LEU A 341 15.66 15.20 -8.28
C LEU A 341 14.52 14.44 -7.57
N ALA A 342 14.16 14.85 -6.34
CA ALA A 342 13.07 14.25 -5.58
C ALA A 342 11.71 14.45 -6.27
N VAL A 343 11.44 15.65 -6.80
CA VAL A 343 10.23 15.96 -7.56
C VAL A 343 10.17 15.17 -8.88
N ALA A 344 11.29 15.03 -9.59
CA ALA A 344 11.34 14.24 -10.82
C ALA A 344 11.06 12.76 -10.55
N ASP A 345 11.65 12.21 -9.48
CA ASP A 345 11.38 10.84 -9.05
C ASP A 345 9.93 10.63 -8.63
N ALA A 346 9.36 11.49 -7.79
CA ALA A 346 7.97 11.42 -7.36
C ALA A 346 7.00 11.44 -8.56
N ARG A 347 7.23 12.32 -9.54
CA ARG A 347 6.43 12.37 -10.78
C ARG A 347 6.55 11.12 -11.63
N ALA A 348 7.74 10.55 -11.75
CA ALA A 348 7.94 9.30 -12.49
C ALA A 348 7.10 8.15 -11.90
N HIS A 349 6.64 8.31 -10.66
CA HIS A 349 5.80 7.35 -9.94
C HIS A 349 4.35 7.80 -9.77
N GLY A 350 3.93 8.86 -10.49
CA GLY A 350 2.55 9.32 -10.51
C GLY A 350 2.11 10.10 -9.27
N GLU A 351 3.04 10.57 -8.43
CA GLU A 351 2.73 11.38 -7.25
C GLU A 351 2.40 12.83 -7.63
N THR A 352 1.37 13.39 -6.98
CA THR A 352 0.95 14.80 -7.15
C THR A 352 1.74 15.70 -6.22
N ILE A 353 2.37 16.74 -6.77
CA ILE A 353 3.24 17.68 -6.06
C ILE A 353 2.46 18.93 -5.68
N VAL A 354 2.35 19.19 -4.39
CA VAL A 354 1.75 20.40 -3.81
C VAL A 354 2.85 21.34 -3.35
N PHE A 355 2.72 22.63 -3.65
CA PHE A 355 3.67 23.66 -3.27
C PHE A 355 2.98 24.76 -2.47
N THR A 356 3.62 25.20 -1.40
CA THR A 356 3.26 26.42 -0.68
C THR A 356 4.52 27.17 -0.24
N ASN A 357 4.40 28.46 0.02
CA ASN A 357 5.52 29.26 0.52
C ASN A 357 5.09 30.25 1.60
N GLY A 358 6.06 30.63 2.43
CA GLY A 358 5.86 31.65 3.47
C GLY A 358 7.10 31.93 4.32
N CYS A 359 7.01 32.91 5.22
CA CYS A 359 8.10 33.25 6.12
C CYS A 359 8.25 32.24 7.28
N PHE A 360 7.16 31.71 7.79
CA PHE A 360 7.09 30.76 8.92
C PHE A 360 7.98 31.17 10.12
N ASP A 361 7.96 32.45 10.46
CA ASP A 361 8.85 33.03 11.46
C ASP A 361 8.56 32.53 12.89
N ILE A 362 7.29 32.54 13.28
CA ILE A 362 6.79 31.91 14.50
C ILE A 362 5.67 30.95 14.11
N ILE A 363 5.88 29.66 14.35
CA ILE A 363 4.88 28.61 14.07
C ILE A 363 3.79 28.65 15.14
N HIS A 364 2.54 28.54 14.72
CA HIS A 364 1.36 28.46 15.58
C HIS A 364 0.32 27.49 14.98
N ALA A 365 -0.72 27.18 15.75
CA ALA A 365 -1.75 26.21 15.35
C ALA A 365 -2.36 26.47 13.95
N GLY A 366 -2.51 27.75 13.57
CA GLY A 366 -2.98 28.14 12.24
C GLY A 366 -2.07 27.65 11.11
N HIS A 367 -0.74 27.73 11.28
CA HIS A 367 0.21 27.20 10.32
C HIS A 367 0.12 25.66 10.24
N VAL A 368 0.05 24.97 11.39
CA VAL A 368 -0.06 23.50 11.44
C VAL A 368 -1.33 23.01 10.73
N GLY A 369 -2.47 23.62 11.04
CA GLY A 369 -3.75 23.30 10.39
C GLY A 369 -3.73 23.55 8.88
N TYR A 370 -3.20 24.70 8.46
CA TYR A 370 -3.04 25.05 7.06
C TYR A 370 -2.17 24.05 6.29
N LEU A 371 -0.99 23.68 6.81
CA LEU A 371 -0.10 22.74 6.17
C LEU A 371 -0.71 21.32 6.11
N LYS A 372 -1.49 20.94 7.13
CA LYS A 372 -2.24 19.67 7.12
C LYS A 372 -3.31 19.65 6.03
N GLU A 373 -4.05 20.74 5.84
CA GLU A 373 -5.04 20.84 4.76
C GLU A 373 -4.38 20.92 3.37
N ALA A 374 -3.23 21.60 3.26
CA ALA A 374 -2.43 21.61 2.03
C ALA A 374 -1.94 20.20 1.65
N LYS A 375 -1.44 19.43 2.60
CA LYS A 375 -0.99 18.05 2.39
C LYS A 375 -2.09 17.11 1.87
N LYS A 376 -3.32 17.28 2.30
CA LYS A 376 -4.47 16.50 1.82
C LYS A 376 -4.78 16.69 0.33
N GLN A 377 -4.22 17.71 -0.31
CA GLN A 377 -4.50 18.02 -1.71
C GLN A 377 -3.59 17.28 -2.70
N GLY A 378 -2.58 16.54 -2.20
CA GLY A 378 -1.68 15.75 -3.04
C GLY A 378 -0.75 14.86 -2.24
N ASP A 379 0.14 14.20 -2.95
CA ASP A 379 1.00 13.15 -2.40
C ASP A 379 2.27 13.70 -1.73
N ARG A 380 2.80 14.83 -2.20
CA ARG A 380 3.99 15.48 -1.67
C ARG A 380 3.75 16.96 -1.42
N LEU A 381 4.11 17.46 -0.23
CA LEU A 381 4.01 18.87 0.11
C LEU A 381 5.41 19.49 0.22
N ILE A 382 5.69 20.44 -0.67
CA ILE A 382 6.84 21.32 -0.63
C ILE A 382 6.47 22.59 0.13
N VAL A 383 7.28 22.94 1.15
CA VAL A 383 7.17 24.22 1.83
C VAL A 383 8.43 25.04 1.54
N ALA A 384 8.28 26.09 0.76
CA ALA A 384 9.35 27.04 0.46
C ALA A 384 9.36 28.19 1.48
N ILE A 385 10.51 28.44 2.08
CA ILE A 385 10.67 29.42 3.17
C ILE A 385 11.58 30.56 2.71
N ASN A 386 11.09 31.80 2.83
CA ASN A 386 11.88 33.00 2.56
C ASN A 386 13.10 33.03 3.49
N ASP A 387 14.30 33.35 2.98
CA ASP A 387 15.48 33.53 3.79
C ASP A 387 15.36 34.77 4.72
N ASP A 388 16.36 34.97 5.58
CA ASP A 388 16.29 36.05 6.57
C ASP A 388 16.32 37.44 5.92
N ALA A 389 17.07 37.60 4.82
CA ALA A 389 17.15 38.85 4.11
C ALA A 389 15.82 39.20 3.43
N SER A 390 15.17 38.22 2.78
CA SER A 390 13.85 38.40 2.18
C SER A 390 12.79 38.73 3.23
N VAL A 391 12.77 38.02 4.37
CA VAL A 391 11.83 38.32 5.46
C VAL A 391 12.04 39.73 6.01
N THR A 392 13.27 40.20 6.14
CA THR A 392 13.57 41.58 6.56
C THR A 392 13.04 42.60 5.57
N ARG A 393 13.16 42.37 4.25
CA ARG A 393 12.56 43.25 3.22
C ARG A 393 11.04 43.25 3.27
N LEU A 394 10.44 42.09 3.48
CA LEU A 394 8.97 41.94 3.44
C LEU A 394 8.26 42.42 4.75
N LYS A 395 8.92 42.24 5.92
CA LYS A 395 8.27 42.49 7.24
C LYS A 395 8.93 43.58 8.09
N GLY A 396 10.04 44.14 7.62
CA GLY A 396 10.74 45.27 8.28
C GLY A 396 11.84 44.87 9.24
N LYS A 397 12.54 45.87 9.79
CA LYS A 397 13.64 45.67 10.73
C LYS A 397 13.16 44.93 12.01
N GLY A 398 13.98 44.01 12.51
CA GLY A 398 13.64 43.16 13.67
C GLY A 398 12.90 41.84 13.31
N ARG A 399 12.73 41.58 12.04
CA ARG A 399 12.20 40.29 11.55
C ARG A 399 13.21 39.67 10.58
N PRO A 400 13.36 38.34 10.54
CA PRO A 400 12.62 37.37 11.33
C PRO A 400 13.10 37.30 12.80
N ILE A 401 12.29 36.74 13.68
CA ILE A 401 12.65 36.43 15.08
C ILE A 401 13.57 35.19 15.12
N ASN A 402 13.22 34.17 14.30
CA ASN A 402 14.01 32.95 14.18
C ASN A 402 14.79 32.93 12.86
N SER A 403 16.06 32.55 12.92
CA SER A 403 16.90 32.37 11.76
C SER A 403 16.33 31.31 10.80
N ILE A 404 16.70 31.39 9.54
CA ILE A 404 16.25 30.45 8.48
C ILE A 404 16.44 28.99 8.88
N ASP A 405 17.60 28.62 9.47
CA ASP A 405 17.89 27.25 9.88
C ASP A 405 16.90 26.73 10.93
N ARG A 406 16.57 27.58 11.93
CA ARG A 406 15.57 27.22 12.95
C ARG A 406 14.18 27.10 12.39
N ARG A 407 13.79 28.00 11.48
CA ARG A 407 12.48 28.00 10.82
C ARG A 407 12.32 26.74 9.96
N MET A 408 13.35 26.40 9.17
CA MET A 408 13.37 25.19 8.36
C MET A 408 13.32 23.92 9.22
N ALA A 409 14.09 23.86 10.32
CA ALA A 409 14.09 22.72 11.24
C ALA A 409 12.70 22.46 11.85
N VAL A 410 12.01 23.54 12.29
CA VAL A 410 10.67 23.41 12.89
C VAL A 410 9.64 22.96 11.84
N VAL A 411 9.66 23.54 10.64
CA VAL A 411 8.71 23.18 9.57
C VAL A 411 8.95 21.76 9.06
N SER A 412 10.21 21.34 8.93
CA SER A 412 10.55 19.97 8.48
C SER A 412 10.16 18.88 9.49
N GLY A 413 10.03 19.24 10.77
CA GLY A 413 9.54 18.34 11.83
C GLY A 413 8.02 18.13 11.82
N LEU A 414 7.26 18.86 11.00
CA LEU A 414 5.80 18.70 10.92
C LEU A 414 5.45 17.49 10.04
N GLU A 415 4.61 16.60 10.54
CA GLU A 415 4.18 15.36 9.87
C GLU A 415 3.60 15.59 8.46
N SER A 416 2.92 16.72 8.27
CA SER A 416 2.29 17.09 6.99
C SER A 416 3.26 17.62 5.94
N VAL A 417 4.52 17.87 6.27
CA VAL A 417 5.52 18.44 5.36
C VAL A 417 6.47 17.37 4.86
N ASP A 418 6.64 17.25 3.56
CA ASP A 418 7.59 16.30 2.97
C ASP A 418 8.94 16.97 2.73
N TRP A 419 8.95 18.13 2.06
CA TRP A 419 10.17 18.82 1.67
C TRP A 419 10.16 20.28 2.07
N VAL A 420 11.28 20.76 2.57
CA VAL A 420 11.51 22.16 2.94
C VAL A 420 12.69 22.69 2.14
N VAL A 421 12.51 23.84 1.51
CA VAL A 421 13.54 24.53 0.73
C VAL A 421 13.54 26.00 1.07
N SER A 422 14.71 26.66 1.13
CA SER A 422 14.83 28.11 1.28
C SER A 422 14.98 28.80 -0.07
N PHE A 423 14.56 30.07 -0.15
CA PHE A 423 14.78 30.94 -1.30
C PHE A 423 15.02 32.39 -0.86
N ALA A 424 15.83 33.12 -1.62
CA ALA A 424 16.31 34.46 -1.27
C ALA A 424 15.47 35.59 -1.88
N GLU A 425 14.66 35.31 -2.87
CA GLU A 425 13.83 36.26 -3.57
C GLU A 425 12.59 36.63 -2.73
N ASP A 426 11.96 37.75 -3.07
CA ASP A 426 10.74 38.19 -2.40
C ASP A 426 9.51 37.38 -2.82
N THR A 427 9.58 36.70 -3.98
CA THR A 427 8.56 35.85 -4.55
C THR A 427 9.11 34.49 -4.92
N PRO A 428 8.32 33.40 -4.88
CA PRO A 428 8.78 32.03 -5.17
C PRO A 428 8.81 31.68 -6.67
N GLU A 429 8.70 32.67 -7.58
CA GLU A 429 8.51 32.42 -9.02
C GLU A 429 9.64 31.58 -9.65
N ASN A 430 10.90 31.78 -9.27
CA ASN A 430 12.02 31.01 -9.79
C ASN A 430 11.89 29.53 -9.37
N LEU A 431 11.59 29.27 -8.10
CA LEU A 431 11.32 27.90 -7.63
C LEU A 431 10.12 27.25 -8.33
N LEU A 432 9.04 28.01 -8.57
CA LEU A 432 7.90 27.50 -9.30
C LEU A 432 8.26 27.13 -10.76
N ARG A 433 9.15 27.91 -11.42
CA ARG A 433 9.62 27.61 -12.77
C ARG A 433 10.46 26.35 -12.83
N GLU A 434 11.30 26.13 -11.83
CA GLU A 434 12.19 24.98 -11.75
C GLU A 434 11.42 23.71 -11.36
N LEU A 435 10.53 23.78 -10.38
CA LEU A 435 9.85 22.62 -9.81
C LEU A 435 8.54 22.25 -10.53
N LYS A 436 7.85 23.25 -11.14
CA LYS A 436 6.54 23.10 -11.82
C LYS A 436 5.52 22.25 -11.03
N PRO A 437 5.14 22.63 -9.79
CA PRO A 437 4.23 21.83 -8.98
C PRO A 437 2.86 21.66 -9.64
N ASP A 438 2.18 20.53 -9.38
CA ASP A 438 0.86 20.25 -9.92
C ASP A 438 -0.22 21.14 -9.27
N LEU A 439 0.02 21.55 -8.01
CA LEU A 439 -0.88 22.40 -7.26
C LEU A 439 -0.11 23.43 -6.43
N LEU A 440 -0.38 24.72 -6.68
CA LEU A 440 0.06 25.83 -5.85
C LEU A 440 -1.01 26.18 -4.83
N ILE A 441 -0.66 26.14 -3.54
CA ILE A 441 -1.57 26.48 -2.45
C ILE A 441 -1.08 27.75 -1.73
N LYS A 442 -2.01 28.65 -1.44
CA LYS A 442 -1.78 29.84 -0.61
C LYS A 442 -2.83 29.93 0.48
N GLY A 443 -2.43 30.37 1.66
CA GLY A 443 -3.36 30.69 2.74
C GLY A 443 -3.77 32.15 2.68
N GLY A 444 -5.04 32.44 2.89
CA GLY A 444 -5.55 33.80 2.96
C GLY A 444 -6.93 33.96 2.34
N ASP A 445 -7.47 35.19 2.41
CA ASP A 445 -8.77 35.55 1.88
C ASP A 445 -8.65 36.24 0.49
N TYR A 446 -7.65 35.84 -0.30
CA TYR A 446 -7.41 36.42 -1.62
C TYR A 446 -8.21 35.70 -2.70
N GLY A 447 -8.58 36.40 -3.77
CA GLY A 447 -8.99 35.75 -5.02
C GLY A 447 -7.79 35.06 -5.67
N ILE A 448 -8.03 34.02 -6.46
CA ILE A 448 -6.97 33.19 -7.13
C ILE A 448 -6.00 34.08 -7.94
N GLY A 449 -6.47 35.16 -8.58
CA GLY A 449 -5.64 36.10 -9.34
C GLY A 449 -4.69 36.97 -8.51
N GLY A 450 -4.79 36.93 -7.16
CA GLY A 450 -3.87 37.63 -6.25
C GLY A 450 -2.70 36.76 -5.78
N VAL A 451 -2.64 35.47 -6.17
CA VAL A 451 -1.58 34.57 -5.77
C VAL A 451 -0.38 34.71 -6.71
N VAL A 452 0.75 35.13 -6.17
CA VAL A 452 2.00 35.24 -6.94
C VAL A 452 2.39 33.91 -7.55
N GLY A 453 2.66 33.89 -8.86
CA GLY A 453 2.99 32.66 -9.61
C GLY A 453 1.76 31.92 -10.15
N SER A 454 0.52 32.39 -9.90
CA SER A 454 -0.71 31.75 -10.38
C SER A 454 -0.73 31.57 -11.90
N ASP A 455 -0.44 32.64 -12.65
CA ASP A 455 -0.48 32.64 -14.12
C ASP A 455 0.52 31.67 -14.70
N PHE A 456 1.72 31.61 -14.12
CA PHE A 456 2.73 30.65 -14.53
C PHE A 456 2.30 29.20 -14.26
N VAL A 457 1.79 28.90 -13.06
CA VAL A 457 1.34 27.55 -12.71
C VAL A 457 0.19 27.09 -13.62
N GLN A 458 -0.76 27.97 -13.92
CA GLN A 458 -1.85 27.66 -14.83
C GLN A 458 -1.40 27.50 -16.30
N SER A 459 -0.32 28.20 -16.71
CA SER A 459 0.17 28.15 -18.09
C SER A 459 0.66 26.76 -18.55
N TYR A 460 1.07 25.90 -17.62
CA TYR A 460 1.47 24.51 -17.92
C TYR A 460 0.46 23.46 -17.46
N GLY A 461 -0.77 23.89 -17.06
CA GLY A 461 -1.86 22.98 -16.63
C GLY A 461 -1.89 22.70 -15.14
N GLY A 462 -1.04 23.30 -14.32
CA GLY A 462 -1.09 23.21 -12.86
C GLY A 462 -2.31 23.96 -12.31
N LYS A 463 -2.71 23.62 -11.10
CA LYS A 463 -3.86 24.21 -10.41
C LYS A 463 -3.42 25.19 -9.32
N VAL A 464 -4.28 26.17 -9.00
CA VAL A 464 -4.05 27.12 -7.92
C VAL A 464 -5.25 27.08 -6.97
N LYS A 465 -4.99 26.97 -5.67
CA LYS A 465 -6.03 26.90 -4.64
C LYS A 465 -5.68 27.81 -3.46
N VAL A 466 -6.69 28.54 -2.98
CA VAL A 466 -6.58 29.32 -1.75
C VAL A 466 -7.28 28.55 -0.64
N LEU A 467 -6.61 28.39 0.50
CA LEU A 467 -7.16 27.76 1.70
C LEU A 467 -7.39 28.83 2.77
N ALA A 468 -8.54 28.77 3.44
CA ALA A 468 -8.83 29.65 4.57
C ALA A 468 -7.90 29.34 5.75
N PHE A 469 -7.46 30.37 6.47
CA PHE A 469 -6.76 30.21 7.74
C PHE A 469 -7.75 29.86 8.87
N LEU A 470 -7.25 29.15 9.89
CA LEU A 470 -8.00 29.05 11.15
C LEU A 470 -8.09 30.43 11.80
N ASP A 471 -9.31 30.80 12.20
CA ASP A 471 -9.60 32.08 12.82
C ASP A 471 -8.75 32.33 14.10
N ASN A 472 -8.41 33.59 14.35
CA ASN A 472 -7.68 34.09 15.54
C ASN A 472 -6.22 33.61 15.70
N CYS A 473 -5.54 33.19 14.63
CA CYS A 473 -4.14 32.78 14.66
C CYS A 473 -3.29 33.64 13.73
N SER A 474 -2.61 34.68 14.26
CA SER A 474 -1.62 35.44 13.48
C SER A 474 -0.32 35.66 14.27
N THR A 475 0.81 35.57 13.56
CA THR A 475 2.15 35.83 14.12
C THR A 475 2.26 37.25 14.69
N SER A 476 1.66 38.25 14.02
CA SER A 476 1.66 39.64 14.47
C SER A 476 0.91 39.83 15.79
N ALA A 477 -0.22 39.13 15.98
CA ALA A 477 -0.96 39.19 17.24
C ALA A 477 -0.15 38.56 18.42
N ILE A 478 0.61 37.49 18.14
CA ILE A 478 1.48 36.88 19.15
C ILE A 478 2.59 37.83 19.55
N VAL A 479 3.27 38.47 18.59
CA VAL A 479 4.37 39.42 18.85
C VAL A 479 3.87 40.64 19.62
N ASN A 480 2.74 41.25 19.20
CA ASN A 480 2.15 42.37 19.89
C ASN A 480 1.79 42.04 21.35
N LYS A 481 1.19 40.86 21.58
CA LYS A 481 0.85 40.41 22.92
C LYS A 481 2.09 40.26 23.83
N ILE A 482 3.21 39.78 23.27
CA ILE A 482 4.49 39.66 24.01
C ILE A 482 5.04 41.04 24.33
N GLN A 483 5.02 42.01 23.39
CA GLN A 483 5.49 43.38 23.60
C GLN A 483 4.64 44.13 24.61
N ASP A 484 3.34 44.04 24.58
CA ASP A 484 2.42 44.62 25.53
C ASP A 484 2.64 44.09 26.97
N THR A 485 2.97 42.78 27.07
CA THR A 485 3.25 42.16 28.39
C THR A 485 4.63 42.51 28.93
N ALA A 486 5.60 42.80 28.08
CA ALA A 486 6.96 43.21 28.46
C ALA A 486 7.03 44.70 28.80
N GLY A 487 6.14 45.55 28.25
CA GLY A 487 6.07 47.01 28.56
C GLY A 487 5.36 47.35 29.88
N ASN A 488 4.70 46.34 30.52
CA ASN A 488 4.01 46.48 31.82
C ASN A 488 4.82 45.93 33.02
N LYS A 489 6.10 45.67 32.86
CA LYS A 489 7.03 45.40 33.91
C LYS A 489 8.09 46.51 33.94
#